data_2035dea600bd27b32ba62c847b339479
#
_entry.id   2035dea600bd27b32ba62c847b339479
#
_cell.length_a   1.000
_cell.length_b   1.000
_cell.length_c   1.000
_cell.angle_alpha   90.00
_cell.angle_beta   90.00
_cell.angle_gamma   90.00
#
_symmetry.space_group_name_H-M   'P 1'
#
loop_
_entity.id
_entity.type
_entity.pdbx_description
1 polymer ?
#
loop_
_entity_poly.entity_id
_entity_poly.type
_entity_poly.pdbx_seq_one_letter_code
_entity_poly.pdbx_strand_id
1 'polypeptide(L)'
;MGKYKVIQILALMLAFWATEVSAEGVSFTARAPRQVVQGNRFSVAYTLRNGEGSGFAAPEIEGATKIYGPAVSTSYSQLCVNGVSSSSSSVEYTMTYRADKAGKYTVGAASVSVDGKRYSTKPFTIEILPPDKSAQGGTQQSGGVQFDDPNTQSAGKEVSSKDLFVRIAMSKTNVYEQEAVVCTIKLYTKYQISQFMPTLQPSFNGFLIEELPITASLNQVEHVNGENYMVAELKKCILFPQQSGKLTITSGNYDVTVVQYEKIRSIFGYIQQPVEKKLKVKSN
;
A
#
# COMPACT_ATOMS: atom_id res chain seq x y z
N MET A 1 -32.12 36.50 48.65
CA MET A 1 -31.28 36.70 47.43
C MET A 1 -30.36 35.53 47.05
N GLY A 2 -30.24 34.47 47.84
CA GLY A 2 -29.32 33.32 47.56
C GLY A 2 -29.87 32.23 46.65
N LYS A 3 -31.17 31.94 46.63
CA LYS A 3 -31.74 30.80 45.89
C LYS A 3 -31.73 30.96 44.36
N TYR A 4 -31.89 32.15 43.87
CA TYR A 4 -31.86 32.42 42.41
C TYR A 4 -30.47 32.35 41.76
N LYS A 5 -29.43 32.71 42.57
CA LYS A 5 -28.04 32.58 42.07
C LYS A 5 -27.58 31.13 41.91
N VAL A 6 -28.07 30.23 42.80
CA VAL A 6 -27.76 28.80 42.73
C VAL A 6 -28.43 28.16 41.53
N ILE A 7 -29.68 28.52 41.21
CA ILE A 7 -30.41 28.03 40.06
C ILE A 7 -29.76 28.53 38.75
N GLN A 8 -29.32 29.77 38.71
CA GLN A 8 -28.58 30.30 37.52
C GLN A 8 -27.24 29.60 37.29
N ILE A 9 -26.50 29.28 38.35
CA ILE A 9 -25.25 28.55 38.25
C ILE A 9 -25.48 27.09 37.81
N LEU A 10 -26.55 26.46 38.30
CA LEU A 10 -26.92 25.09 37.89
C LEU A 10 -27.37 25.03 36.43
N ALA A 11 -28.11 26.05 35.96
CA ALA A 11 -28.51 26.17 34.54
C ALA A 11 -27.34 26.46 33.64
N LEU A 12 -26.31 27.20 34.10
CA LEU A 12 -25.07 27.44 33.32
C LEU A 12 -24.20 26.21 33.26
N MET A 13 -24.18 25.36 34.30
CA MET A 13 -23.44 24.08 34.26
C MET A 13 -24.11 23.02 33.38
N LEU A 14 -25.44 23.02 33.25
CA LEU A 14 -26.15 22.12 32.34
C LEU A 14 -25.98 22.47 30.86
N ALA A 15 -25.67 23.74 30.56
CA ALA A 15 -25.41 24.18 29.17
C ALA A 15 -24.03 23.79 28.65
N PHE A 16 -23.11 23.33 29.52
CA PHE A 16 -21.74 22.95 29.14
C PHE A 16 -21.58 21.45 28.79
N TRP A 17 -22.66 20.67 28.86
CA TRP A 17 -22.63 19.24 28.45
C TRP A 17 -23.39 19.00 27.15
N ALA A 18 -23.46 19.99 26.27
CA ALA A 18 -23.71 19.71 24.88
C ALA A 18 -22.43 19.04 24.33
N THR A 19 -22.34 17.71 24.45
CA THR A 19 -21.42 16.94 23.64
C THR A 19 -21.72 17.30 22.19
N GLU A 20 -20.80 18.03 21.56
CA GLU A 20 -20.81 18.16 20.12
C GLU A 20 -20.69 16.74 19.56
N VAL A 21 -21.81 16.16 19.17
CA VAL A 21 -21.81 15.03 18.25
C VAL A 21 -21.22 15.60 16.98
N SER A 22 -19.91 15.45 16.84
CA SER A 22 -19.20 15.78 15.61
C SER A 22 -19.75 14.82 14.56
N ALA A 23 -20.77 15.25 13.82
CA ALA A 23 -21.15 14.59 12.60
C ALA A 23 -19.88 14.57 11.72
N GLU A 24 -19.34 13.38 11.43
CA GLU A 24 -18.22 13.26 10.49
C GLU A 24 -18.63 13.99 9.20
N GLY A 25 -17.96 15.10 8.91
CA GLY A 25 -18.27 15.95 7.77
C GLY A 25 -18.10 15.21 6.45
N VAL A 26 -18.77 15.69 5.40
CA VAL A 26 -18.60 15.18 4.04
C VAL A 26 -17.11 15.22 3.66
N SER A 27 -16.57 14.09 3.21
CA SER A 27 -15.20 14.00 2.73
C SER A 27 -15.12 13.33 1.36
N PHE A 28 -14.24 13.85 0.49
CA PHE A 28 -14.01 13.29 -0.83
C PHE A 28 -12.51 13.07 -1.06
N THR A 29 -12.13 11.81 -1.23
CA THR A 29 -10.73 11.38 -1.28
C THR A 29 -10.46 10.50 -2.49
N ALA A 30 -9.22 10.46 -2.95
CA ALA A 30 -8.77 9.57 -4.02
C ALA A 30 -7.72 8.58 -3.51
N ARG A 31 -7.78 7.35 -4.03
CA ARG A 31 -6.83 6.27 -3.75
C ARG A 31 -6.41 5.59 -5.04
N ALA A 32 -5.12 5.35 -5.21
CA ALA A 32 -4.55 4.58 -6.31
C ALA A 32 -3.25 3.89 -5.87
N PRO A 33 -2.76 2.89 -6.62
CA PRO A 33 -1.41 2.36 -6.42
C PRO A 33 -0.38 3.47 -6.67
N ARG A 34 0.69 3.50 -5.88
CA ARG A 34 1.77 4.49 -6.06
C ARG A 34 2.63 4.17 -7.29
N GLN A 35 2.77 2.88 -7.60
CA GLN A 35 3.58 2.37 -8.69
C GLN A 35 2.83 1.28 -9.44
N VAL A 36 2.97 1.25 -10.76
CA VAL A 36 2.35 0.29 -11.67
C VAL A 36 3.36 -0.04 -12.76
N VAL A 37 3.43 -1.30 -13.21
CA VAL A 37 4.28 -1.65 -14.34
C VAL A 37 3.62 -1.23 -15.65
N GLN A 38 4.41 -0.71 -16.57
CA GLN A 38 4.00 -0.31 -17.92
C GLN A 38 3.16 -1.39 -18.62
N GLY A 39 2.07 -0.97 -19.24
CA GLY A 39 1.12 -1.86 -19.93
C GLY A 39 0.07 -2.49 -19.02
N ASN A 40 0.26 -2.49 -17.70
CA ASN A 40 -0.72 -3.00 -16.76
C ASN A 40 -1.89 -2.04 -16.57
N ARG A 41 -3.04 -2.61 -16.22
CA ARG A 41 -4.21 -1.85 -15.80
C ARG A 41 -4.05 -1.42 -14.34
N PHE A 42 -4.52 -0.23 -14.02
CA PHE A 42 -4.59 0.25 -12.64
C PHE A 42 -5.90 1.00 -12.42
N SER A 43 -6.37 0.96 -11.18
CA SER A 43 -7.62 1.62 -10.80
C SER A 43 -7.35 2.81 -9.89
N VAL A 44 -8.09 3.88 -10.11
CA VAL A 44 -8.18 5.03 -9.23
C VAL A 44 -9.58 5.02 -8.63
N ALA A 45 -9.66 4.88 -7.30
CA ALA A 45 -10.90 4.89 -6.55
C ALA A 45 -11.09 6.28 -5.90
N TYR A 46 -12.24 6.89 -6.12
CA TYR A 46 -12.66 8.16 -5.54
C TYR A 46 -13.79 7.90 -4.57
N THR A 47 -13.56 8.11 -3.28
CA THR A 47 -14.51 7.79 -2.21
C THR A 47 -15.11 9.06 -1.63
N LEU A 48 -16.41 9.20 -1.76
CA LEU A 48 -17.23 10.18 -1.07
C LEU A 48 -17.82 9.55 0.19
N ARG A 49 -17.63 10.18 1.34
CA ARG A 49 -18.23 9.74 2.62
C ARG A 49 -19.20 10.76 3.15
N ASN A 50 -20.24 10.26 3.82
CA ASN A 50 -21.25 11.04 4.53
C ASN A 50 -21.93 12.10 3.65
N GLY A 51 -22.29 11.73 2.42
CA GLY A 51 -23.02 12.58 1.50
C GLY A 51 -23.52 11.84 0.26
N GLU A 52 -24.58 12.35 -0.33
CA GLU A 52 -25.08 11.90 -1.64
C GLU A 52 -24.47 12.78 -2.73
N GLY A 53 -23.63 12.18 -3.55
CA GLY A 53 -22.88 12.87 -4.60
C GLY A 53 -23.61 12.91 -5.94
N SER A 54 -23.59 14.06 -6.60
CA SER A 54 -24.05 14.24 -7.97
C SER A 54 -22.94 14.87 -8.83
N GLY A 55 -22.97 14.67 -10.14
CA GLY A 55 -22.03 15.33 -11.06
C GLY A 55 -20.56 14.96 -10.82
N PHE A 56 -20.27 13.67 -10.54
CA PHE A 56 -18.89 13.20 -10.43
C PHE A 56 -18.14 13.43 -11.73
N ALA A 57 -16.96 14.05 -11.64
CA ALA A 57 -16.04 14.30 -12.74
C ALA A 57 -14.63 13.84 -12.35
N ALA A 58 -14.14 12.82 -13.04
CA ALA A 58 -12.74 12.39 -12.91
C ALA A 58 -11.83 13.23 -13.81
N PRO A 59 -10.60 13.54 -13.38
CA PRO A 59 -9.63 14.20 -14.23
C PRO A 59 -9.13 13.25 -15.32
N GLU A 60 -8.71 13.82 -16.44
CA GLU A 60 -7.91 13.10 -17.42
C GLU A 60 -6.50 12.92 -16.88
N ILE A 61 -5.90 11.76 -17.16
CA ILE A 61 -4.49 11.48 -16.84
C ILE A 61 -3.71 11.53 -18.15
N GLU A 62 -2.93 12.59 -18.34
CA GLU A 62 -2.14 12.75 -19.54
C GLU A 62 -1.20 11.56 -19.77
N GLY A 63 -1.26 10.97 -20.98
CA GLY A 63 -0.46 9.81 -21.36
C GLY A 63 -0.99 8.46 -20.87
N ALA A 64 -2.11 8.41 -20.15
CA ALA A 64 -2.79 7.17 -19.79
C ALA A 64 -4.14 7.06 -20.52
N THR A 65 -4.45 5.85 -20.98
CA THR A 65 -5.71 5.54 -21.65
C THR A 65 -6.75 5.08 -20.62
N LYS A 66 -7.90 5.73 -20.58
CA LYS A 66 -9.04 5.27 -19.80
C LYS A 66 -9.62 4.00 -20.45
N ILE A 67 -9.67 2.91 -19.69
CA ILE A 67 -10.18 1.62 -20.13
C ILE A 67 -11.66 1.47 -19.76
N TYR A 68 -12.01 1.86 -18.52
CA TYR A 68 -13.36 1.66 -17.98
C TYR A 68 -13.66 2.66 -16.86
N GLY A 69 -14.94 2.93 -16.65
CA GLY A 69 -15.44 3.68 -15.49
C GLY A 69 -16.21 4.95 -15.85
N PRO A 70 -16.87 5.57 -14.85
CA PRO A 70 -16.85 5.15 -13.45
C PRO A 70 -17.69 3.89 -13.18
N ALA A 71 -17.11 2.91 -12.45
CA ALA A 71 -17.91 1.90 -11.76
C ALA A 71 -18.29 2.48 -10.39
N VAL A 72 -19.56 2.43 -10.03
CA VAL A 72 -20.07 3.03 -8.79
C VAL A 72 -20.46 1.93 -7.81
N SER A 73 -19.95 2.03 -6.58
CA SER A 73 -20.26 1.13 -5.47
C SER A 73 -20.71 1.97 -4.27
N THR A 74 -21.79 1.56 -3.60
CA THR A 74 -22.29 2.23 -2.41
C THR A 74 -22.18 1.27 -1.23
N SER A 75 -21.66 1.77 -0.10
CA SER A 75 -21.60 1.07 1.16
C SER A 75 -22.29 1.88 2.25
N TYR A 76 -23.06 1.20 3.09
CA TYR A 76 -23.68 1.75 4.28
C TYR A 76 -23.22 0.92 5.48
N SER A 77 -22.80 1.59 6.55
CA SER A 77 -22.40 0.96 7.80
C SER A 77 -23.10 1.63 8.97
N GLN A 78 -23.67 0.83 9.86
CA GLN A 78 -24.25 1.30 11.12
C GLN A 78 -23.56 0.57 12.26
N LEU A 79 -23.04 1.35 13.22
CA LEU A 79 -22.40 0.85 14.42
C LEU A 79 -23.18 1.33 15.64
N CYS A 80 -23.53 0.42 16.53
CA CYS A 80 -24.15 0.74 17.81
C CYS A 80 -23.23 0.27 18.94
N VAL A 81 -22.70 1.22 19.73
CA VAL A 81 -21.83 0.93 20.88
C VAL A 81 -22.42 1.63 22.09
N ASN A 82 -22.70 0.88 23.17
CA ASN A 82 -23.25 1.40 24.43
C ASN A 82 -24.51 2.27 24.27
N GLY A 83 -25.37 1.90 23.30
CA GLY A 83 -26.61 2.64 23.04
C GLY A 83 -26.45 3.91 22.18
N VAL A 84 -25.22 4.24 21.77
CA VAL A 84 -24.96 5.31 20.81
C VAL A 84 -24.85 4.69 19.42
N SER A 85 -25.74 5.10 18.51
CA SER A 85 -25.76 4.66 17.13
C SER A 85 -25.03 5.68 16.25
N SER A 86 -24.04 5.23 15.50
CA SER A 86 -23.40 6.01 14.43
C SER A 86 -23.64 5.33 13.08
N SER A 87 -23.96 6.11 12.05
CA SER A 87 -24.13 5.62 10.68
C SER A 87 -23.14 6.33 9.77
N SER A 88 -22.54 5.59 8.84
CA SER A 88 -21.70 6.16 7.79
C SER A 88 -22.12 5.61 6.43
N SER A 89 -22.18 6.48 5.45
CA SER A 89 -22.39 6.11 4.04
C SER A 89 -21.15 6.43 3.24
N SER A 90 -20.85 5.60 2.23
CA SER A 90 -19.81 5.93 1.26
C SER A 90 -20.21 5.51 -0.14
N VAL A 91 -19.87 6.36 -1.09
CA VAL A 91 -20.00 6.10 -2.54
C VAL A 91 -18.59 6.09 -3.12
N GLU A 92 -18.22 5.01 -3.78
CA GLU A 92 -16.92 4.87 -4.45
C GLU A 92 -17.10 4.85 -5.96
N TYR A 93 -16.37 5.72 -6.64
CA TYR A 93 -16.29 5.81 -8.10
C TYR A 93 -14.94 5.26 -8.54
N THR A 94 -14.91 4.12 -9.21
CA THR A 94 -13.67 3.48 -9.67
C THR A 94 -13.47 3.70 -11.15
N MET A 95 -12.31 4.28 -11.50
CA MET A 95 -11.85 4.48 -12.87
C MET A 95 -10.67 3.56 -13.14
N THR A 96 -10.67 2.86 -14.27
CA THR A 96 -9.57 1.97 -14.71
C THR A 96 -8.83 2.57 -15.89
N TYR A 97 -7.52 2.60 -15.79
CA TYR A 97 -6.60 3.17 -16.79
C TYR A 97 -5.50 2.16 -17.16
N ARG A 98 -4.81 2.44 -18.27
CA ARG A 98 -3.56 1.79 -18.68
C ARG A 98 -2.59 2.85 -19.18
N ALA A 99 -1.33 2.74 -18.78
CA ALA A 99 -0.24 3.57 -19.27
C ALA A 99 0.77 2.73 -20.04
N ASP A 100 1.05 3.10 -21.30
CA ASP A 100 1.89 2.34 -22.22
C ASP A 100 3.34 2.87 -22.27
N LYS A 101 3.69 3.86 -21.42
CA LYS A 101 5.05 4.39 -21.28
C LYS A 101 5.41 4.51 -19.80
N ALA A 102 6.66 4.16 -19.47
CA ALA A 102 7.20 4.39 -18.14
C ALA A 102 7.39 5.89 -17.87
N GLY A 103 7.18 6.30 -16.63
CA GLY A 103 7.28 7.72 -16.23
C GLY A 103 6.41 8.08 -15.04
N LYS A 104 6.40 9.36 -14.68
CA LYS A 104 5.53 9.90 -13.62
C LYS A 104 4.29 10.52 -14.23
N TYR A 105 3.13 10.11 -13.77
CA TYR A 105 1.82 10.55 -14.23
C TYR A 105 1.12 11.30 -13.12
N THR A 106 0.69 12.53 -13.39
CA THR A 106 -0.06 13.33 -12.43
C THR A 106 -1.55 13.10 -12.60
N VAL A 107 -2.20 12.68 -11.53
CA VAL A 107 -3.67 12.57 -11.45
C VAL A 107 -4.17 13.88 -10.86
N GLY A 108 -4.93 14.63 -11.63
CA GLY A 108 -5.53 15.89 -11.21
C GLY A 108 -6.60 15.69 -10.13
N ALA A 109 -7.20 16.79 -9.69
CA ALA A 109 -8.31 16.76 -8.74
C ALA A 109 -9.60 16.26 -9.43
N ALA A 110 -10.23 15.21 -8.88
CA ALA A 110 -11.61 14.88 -9.20
C ALA A 110 -12.58 15.77 -8.43
N SER A 111 -13.80 15.90 -8.89
CA SER A 111 -14.83 16.68 -8.20
C SER A 111 -16.18 16.00 -8.16
N VAL A 112 -16.96 16.33 -7.14
CA VAL A 112 -18.34 15.88 -6.92
C VAL A 112 -19.12 16.98 -6.21
N SER A 113 -20.42 17.10 -6.47
CA SER A 113 -21.29 18.04 -5.78
C SER A 113 -22.16 17.32 -4.75
N VAL A 114 -22.23 17.84 -3.53
CA VAL A 114 -23.11 17.38 -2.44
C VAL A 114 -23.87 18.58 -1.94
N ASP A 115 -25.20 18.53 -1.95
CA ASP A 115 -26.08 19.62 -1.50
C ASP A 115 -25.72 21.00 -2.13
N GLY A 116 -25.38 20.98 -3.43
CA GLY A 116 -24.98 22.19 -4.17
C GLY A 116 -23.55 22.69 -3.89
N LYS A 117 -22.83 22.08 -2.95
CA LYS A 117 -21.43 22.41 -2.64
C LYS A 117 -20.47 21.46 -3.38
N ARG A 118 -19.45 22.01 -4.01
CA ARG A 118 -18.43 21.22 -4.73
C ARG A 118 -17.32 20.76 -3.78
N TYR A 119 -17.02 19.47 -3.83
CA TYR A 119 -15.90 18.82 -3.15
C TYR A 119 -14.89 18.35 -4.18
N SER A 120 -13.60 18.47 -3.86
CA SER A 120 -12.52 18.06 -4.77
C SER A 120 -11.47 17.26 -4.04
N THR A 121 -10.88 16.27 -4.73
CA THR A 121 -9.75 15.50 -4.20
C THR A 121 -8.46 16.28 -4.34
N LYS A 122 -7.43 15.90 -3.56
CA LYS A 122 -6.07 16.43 -3.78
C LYS A 122 -5.44 15.73 -4.99
N PRO A 123 -4.69 16.44 -5.84
CA PRO A 123 -3.91 15.81 -6.90
C PRO A 123 -2.79 14.95 -6.30
N PHE A 124 -2.38 13.91 -7.02
CA PHE A 124 -1.29 13.00 -6.63
C PHE A 124 -0.58 12.43 -7.87
N THR A 125 0.52 11.74 -7.65
CA THR A 125 1.33 11.17 -8.73
C THR A 125 1.37 9.65 -8.65
N ILE A 126 1.27 8.98 -9.80
CA ILE A 126 1.49 7.56 -9.98
C ILE A 126 2.77 7.39 -10.81
N GLU A 127 3.66 6.49 -10.41
CA GLU A 127 4.86 6.15 -11.14
C GLU A 127 4.62 4.87 -11.96
N ILE A 128 4.81 4.97 -13.28
CA ILE A 128 4.75 3.83 -14.18
C ILE A 128 6.17 3.31 -14.36
N LEU A 129 6.43 2.10 -13.87
CA LEU A 129 7.72 1.42 -13.92
C LEU A 129 7.92 0.76 -15.29
N PRO A 130 9.17 0.65 -15.79
CA PRO A 130 9.45 -0.11 -17.00
C PRO A 130 9.13 -1.60 -16.80
N PRO A 131 8.89 -2.35 -17.90
CA PRO A 131 8.69 -3.79 -17.83
C PRO A 131 9.97 -4.51 -17.43
N ASP A 132 9.83 -5.77 -16.99
CA ASP A 132 10.97 -6.63 -16.67
C ASP A 132 11.84 -6.88 -17.90
N LYS A 133 13.16 -6.84 -17.74
CA LYS A 133 14.10 -7.16 -18.81
C LYS A 133 13.96 -8.60 -19.31
N SER A 134 13.60 -9.52 -18.42
CA SER A 134 13.36 -10.92 -18.75
C SER A 134 12.12 -11.12 -19.66
N ALA A 135 11.15 -10.21 -19.62
CA ALA A 135 9.97 -10.25 -20.47
C ALA A 135 10.25 -9.81 -21.93
N GLN A 136 11.35 -9.13 -22.20
CA GLN A 136 11.72 -8.62 -23.54
C GLN A 136 12.30 -9.69 -24.49
N GLY A 137 12.62 -10.89 -24.00
CA GLY A 137 13.22 -11.99 -24.79
C GLY A 137 12.24 -13.02 -25.34
N GLY A 138 10.96 -12.92 -25.09
CA GLY A 138 9.91 -13.82 -25.58
C GLY A 138 9.06 -13.14 -26.65
N THR A 139 8.92 -13.79 -27.82
CA THR A 139 8.09 -13.40 -28.95
C THR A 139 6.77 -12.77 -28.51
N GLN A 140 6.48 -11.62 -29.11
CA GLN A 140 5.19 -10.93 -29.04
C GLN A 140 4.03 -11.89 -29.22
N GLN A 141 3.41 -12.29 -28.14
CA GLN A 141 2.02 -12.68 -28.13
C GLN A 141 1.32 -11.63 -27.27
N SER A 142 0.43 -10.89 -27.92
CA SER A 142 -0.33 -9.77 -27.40
C SER A 142 -1.03 -10.15 -26.08
N GLY A 143 -0.46 -9.74 -24.99
CA GLY A 143 -1.03 -9.83 -23.67
C GLY A 143 -0.18 -8.94 -22.81
N GLY A 144 -0.76 -7.83 -22.30
CA GLY A 144 -0.07 -7.00 -21.34
C GLY A 144 0.59 -7.87 -20.30
N VAL A 145 1.78 -7.47 -19.84
CA VAL A 145 2.37 -8.04 -18.64
C VAL A 145 1.33 -7.76 -17.55
N GLN A 146 0.39 -8.65 -17.45
CA GLN A 146 -0.22 -8.96 -16.21
C GLN A 146 0.98 -9.08 -15.27
N PHE A 147 1.05 -8.39 -14.15
CA PHE A 147 1.49 -9.09 -12.97
C PHE A 147 0.69 -10.36 -13.08
N ASP A 148 1.33 -11.36 -13.65
CA ASP A 148 0.71 -12.64 -13.80
C ASP A 148 0.05 -12.81 -12.48
N ASP A 149 -1.28 -12.81 -12.50
CA ASP A 149 -2.04 -13.18 -11.33
C ASP A 149 -1.12 -14.13 -10.59
N PRO A 150 -0.72 -13.90 -9.31
CA PRO A 150 0.24 -14.76 -8.64
C PRO A 150 -0.10 -16.24 -8.81
N ASN A 151 -1.28 -16.55 -9.30
CA ASN A 151 -1.78 -17.82 -9.78
C ASN A 151 -1.14 -18.36 -11.07
N THR A 152 -0.33 -17.64 -11.82
CA THR A 152 0.21 -18.12 -13.11
C THR A 152 1.67 -18.56 -13.05
N GLN A 153 2.36 -18.44 -11.91
CA GLN A 153 3.72 -18.95 -11.78
C GLN A 153 3.71 -20.48 -11.73
N SER A 154 4.16 -21.07 -12.84
CA SER A 154 4.24 -22.53 -13.01
C SER A 154 5.04 -23.16 -11.89
N ALA A 155 4.41 -24.03 -11.12
CA ALA A 155 5.07 -24.90 -10.18
C ALA A 155 6.05 -25.83 -10.92
N GLY A 156 7.19 -26.09 -10.29
CA GLY A 156 8.28 -26.87 -10.83
C GLY A 156 9.56 -26.07 -11.07
N LYS A 157 9.53 -24.72 -11.12
CA LYS A 157 10.75 -23.91 -11.03
C LYS A 157 11.20 -23.78 -9.59
N GLU A 158 12.47 -24.06 -9.33
CA GLU A 158 13.06 -23.71 -8.03
C GLU A 158 12.95 -22.20 -7.81
N VAL A 159 12.57 -21.82 -6.60
CA VAL A 159 12.54 -20.40 -6.21
C VAL A 159 13.97 -19.88 -6.19
N SER A 160 14.25 -18.98 -7.11
CA SER A 160 15.59 -18.38 -7.21
C SER A 160 15.78 -17.35 -6.09
N SER A 161 16.98 -17.32 -5.51
CA SER A 161 17.40 -16.24 -4.61
C SER A 161 17.41 -14.85 -5.28
N LYS A 162 17.33 -14.81 -6.62
CA LYS A 162 17.12 -13.56 -7.37
C LYS A 162 15.69 -13.07 -7.31
N ASP A 163 14.71 -13.98 -7.14
CA ASP A 163 13.29 -13.64 -7.16
C ASP A 163 12.70 -13.44 -5.77
N LEU A 164 13.44 -13.80 -4.72
CA LEU A 164 13.08 -13.64 -3.32
C LEU A 164 14.31 -13.32 -2.48
N PHE A 165 14.40 -12.13 -1.92
CA PHE A 165 15.54 -11.71 -1.07
C PHE A 165 15.11 -10.63 -0.06
N VAL A 166 15.91 -10.49 1.00
CA VAL A 166 15.77 -9.40 1.98
C VAL A 166 16.99 -8.49 1.87
N ARG A 167 16.74 -7.19 1.82
CA ARG A 167 17.77 -6.16 1.74
C ARG A 167 17.70 -5.22 2.94
N ILE A 168 18.86 -4.94 3.54
CA ILE A 168 19.08 -3.87 4.49
C ILE A 168 19.61 -2.67 3.70
N ALA A 169 18.89 -1.57 3.70
CA ALA A 169 19.25 -0.35 3.00
C ALA A 169 19.48 0.79 4.01
N MET A 170 20.58 1.50 3.83
CA MET A 170 20.96 2.67 4.62
C MET A 170 20.83 3.92 3.75
N SER A 171 20.33 5.03 4.33
CA SER A 171 20.27 6.31 3.60
C SER A 171 21.66 6.87 3.31
N LYS A 172 22.65 6.58 4.17
CA LYS A 172 24.04 6.99 4.05
C LYS A 172 24.94 5.90 4.64
N THR A 173 26.15 5.77 4.12
CA THR A 173 27.17 4.81 4.63
C THR A 173 28.37 5.50 5.29
N ASN A 174 28.62 6.77 4.97
CA ASN A 174 29.63 7.62 5.61
C ASN A 174 28.92 8.73 6.36
N VAL A 175 29.07 8.74 7.68
CA VAL A 175 28.34 9.63 8.59
C VAL A 175 29.22 9.96 9.80
N TYR A 176 28.92 11.06 10.46
CA TYR A 176 29.54 11.42 11.73
C TYR A 176 28.92 10.67 12.90
N GLU A 177 29.61 10.66 14.06
CA GLU A 177 29.01 10.21 15.32
C GLU A 177 27.73 11.01 15.60
N GLN A 178 26.70 10.34 16.14
CA GLN A 178 25.39 10.94 16.45
C GLN A 178 24.61 11.45 15.21
N GLU A 179 25.10 11.31 13.97
CA GLU A 179 24.35 11.69 12.77
C GLU A 179 23.23 10.66 12.52
N ALA A 180 22.03 11.15 12.30
CA ALA A 180 20.87 10.31 12.02
C ALA A 180 20.97 9.62 10.65
N VAL A 181 20.82 8.29 10.62
CA VAL A 181 20.83 7.47 9.42
C VAL A 181 19.57 6.63 9.37
N VAL A 182 18.79 6.75 8.31
CA VAL A 182 17.62 5.91 8.12
C VAL A 182 18.07 4.53 7.62
N CYS A 183 17.68 3.49 8.36
CA CYS A 183 17.84 2.10 7.99
C CYS A 183 16.47 1.50 7.69
N THR A 184 16.35 0.81 6.55
CA THR A 184 15.13 0.12 6.16
C THR A 184 15.45 -1.31 5.77
N ILE A 185 14.74 -2.26 6.33
CA ILE A 185 14.82 -3.67 5.96
C ILE A 185 13.59 -3.97 5.11
N LYS A 186 13.82 -4.44 3.87
CA LYS A 186 12.78 -4.71 2.88
C LYS A 186 12.87 -6.14 2.37
N LEU A 187 11.72 -6.78 2.26
CA LEU A 187 11.53 -8.03 1.52
C LEU A 187 11.16 -7.71 0.07
N TYR A 188 11.86 -8.31 -0.85
CA TYR A 188 11.60 -8.26 -2.30
C TYR A 188 11.17 -9.63 -2.78
N THR A 189 10.06 -9.72 -3.47
CA THR A 189 9.54 -11.00 -3.95
C THR A 189 8.80 -10.87 -5.27
N LYS A 190 8.92 -11.89 -6.12
CA LYS A 190 8.06 -12.13 -7.29
C LYS A 190 6.97 -13.15 -7.01
N TYR A 191 6.93 -13.72 -5.79
CA TYR A 191 6.00 -14.76 -5.38
C TYR A 191 4.98 -14.26 -4.37
N GLN A 192 3.83 -14.90 -4.33
CA GLN A 192 2.89 -14.72 -3.23
C GLN A 192 3.47 -15.33 -1.96
N ILE A 193 3.44 -14.59 -0.86
CA ILE A 193 3.91 -15.02 0.46
C ILE A 193 2.71 -15.42 1.30
N SER A 194 2.71 -16.65 1.81
CA SER A 194 1.71 -17.13 2.78
C SER A 194 2.18 -16.95 4.23
N GLN A 195 3.49 -17.07 4.48
CA GLN A 195 4.06 -16.90 5.81
C GLN A 195 5.45 -16.26 5.74
N PHE A 196 5.72 -15.36 6.69
CA PHE A 196 7.02 -14.72 6.89
C PHE A 196 7.35 -14.72 8.39
N MET A 197 8.53 -15.26 8.76
CA MET A 197 8.96 -15.35 10.14
C MET A 197 10.46 -15.00 10.27
N PRO A 198 10.84 -13.97 11.04
CA PRO A 198 12.24 -13.72 11.35
C PRO A 198 12.76 -14.78 12.33
N THR A 199 13.81 -15.51 11.95
CA THR A 199 14.48 -16.51 12.80
C THR A 199 15.71 -15.95 13.49
N LEU A 200 16.36 -14.96 12.87
CA LEU A 200 17.45 -14.17 13.45
C LEU A 200 17.31 -12.73 12.96
N GLN A 201 17.19 -11.79 13.89
CA GLN A 201 17.16 -10.37 13.55
C GLN A 201 18.57 -9.82 13.35
N PRO A 202 18.73 -8.82 12.45
CA PRO A 202 20.00 -8.08 12.34
C PRO A 202 20.37 -7.41 13.66
N SER A 203 21.65 -7.43 14.00
CA SER A 203 22.21 -6.71 15.15
C SER A 203 22.78 -5.36 14.70
N PHE A 204 22.55 -4.34 15.49
CA PHE A 204 22.96 -2.96 15.26
C PHE A 204 23.96 -2.50 16.33
N ASN A 205 24.96 -3.32 16.59
CA ASN A 205 25.96 -3.01 17.64
C ASN A 205 26.69 -1.69 17.31
N GLY A 206 26.81 -0.82 18.29
CA GLY A 206 27.43 0.50 18.16
C GLY A 206 26.48 1.61 17.67
N PHE A 207 25.18 1.31 17.54
CA PHE A 207 24.17 2.30 17.21
C PHE A 207 23.14 2.44 18.34
N LEU A 208 22.72 3.66 18.59
CA LEU A 208 21.43 3.93 19.24
C LEU A 208 20.35 3.82 18.17
N ILE A 209 19.21 3.18 18.51
CA ILE A 209 18.14 2.85 17.56
C ILE A 209 16.85 3.54 18.00
N GLU A 210 16.21 4.22 17.07
CA GLU A 210 14.85 4.73 17.19
C GLU A 210 13.96 4.04 16.15
N GLU A 211 13.00 3.22 16.58
CA GLU A 211 12.12 2.48 15.65
C GLU A 211 11.01 3.40 15.11
N LEU A 212 10.79 3.33 13.81
CA LEU A 212 9.71 4.05 13.15
C LEU A 212 8.53 3.11 12.88
N PRO A 213 7.28 3.58 13.02
CA PRO A 213 6.11 2.76 12.70
C PRO A 213 6.09 2.43 11.21
N ILE A 214 5.80 1.16 10.91
CA ILE A 214 5.63 0.66 9.55
C ILE A 214 4.29 -0.07 9.40
N THR A 215 3.79 -0.14 8.18
CA THR A 215 2.72 -1.06 7.80
C THR A 215 3.32 -2.11 6.88
N ALA A 216 3.54 -3.32 7.42
CA ALA A 216 4.06 -4.44 6.63
C ALA A 216 2.96 -4.94 5.67
N SER A 217 3.03 -4.54 4.41
CA SER A 217 2.11 -4.98 3.35
C SER A 217 2.85 -5.08 2.02
N LEU A 218 2.60 -6.15 1.25
CA LEU A 218 3.15 -6.36 -0.09
C LEU A 218 2.32 -5.60 -1.14
N ASN A 219 2.20 -4.30 -1.00
CA ASN A 219 1.39 -3.45 -1.87
C ASN A 219 2.21 -2.39 -2.64
N GLN A 220 3.52 -2.45 -2.52
CA GLN A 220 4.44 -1.58 -3.24
C GLN A 220 5.20 -2.40 -4.28
N VAL A 221 5.54 -1.79 -5.40
CA VAL A 221 6.37 -2.39 -6.44
C VAL A 221 7.61 -1.54 -6.63
N GLU A 222 8.79 -2.15 -6.61
CA GLU A 222 10.05 -1.46 -6.90
C GLU A 222 10.75 -2.12 -8.09
N HIS A 223 11.30 -1.29 -8.98
CA HIS A 223 12.12 -1.74 -10.09
C HIS A 223 13.59 -1.80 -9.66
N VAL A 224 14.15 -3.00 -9.58
CA VAL A 224 15.52 -3.23 -9.11
C VAL A 224 16.28 -4.08 -10.12
N ASN A 225 17.44 -3.60 -10.58
CA ASN A 225 18.30 -4.29 -11.56
C ASN A 225 17.59 -4.69 -12.86
N GLY A 226 16.56 -3.96 -13.27
CA GLY A 226 15.80 -4.23 -14.47
C GLY A 226 14.63 -5.20 -14.30
N GLU A 227 14.27 -5.53 -13.06
CA GLU A 227 13.17 -6.43 -12.71
C GLU A 227 12.25 -5.78 -11.67
N ASN A 228 10.96 -6.09 -11.74
CA ASN A 228 9.96 -5.58 -10.82
C ASN A 228 9.70 -6.58 -9.68
N TYR A 229 9.64 -6.07 -8.46
CA TYR A 229 9.39 -6.87 -7.26
C TYR A 229 8.24 -6.28 -6.45
N MET A 230 7.40 -7.14 -5.91
CA MET A 230 6.55 -6.75 -4.78
C MET A 230 7.44 -6.55 -3.56
N VAL A 231 7.21 -5.47 -2.82
CA VAL A 231 8.07 -5.05 -1.71
C VAL A 231 7.23 -4.86 -0.45
N ALA A 232 7.74 -5.40 0.66
CA ALA A 232 7.24 -5.10 2.00
C ALA A 232 8.36 -4.50 2.85
N GLU A 233 8.07 -3.41 3.55
CA GLU A 233 8.95 -2.91 4.60
C GLU A 233 8.78 -3.79 5.85
N LEU A 234 9.86 -4.44 6.28
CA LEU A 234 9.87 -5.33 7.46
C LEU A 234 10.26 -4.59 8.74
N LYS A 235 11.14 -3.60 8.61
CA LYS A 235 11.60 -2.73 9.70
C LYS A 235 12.09 -1.41 9.12
N LYS A 236 11.82 -0.33 9.82
CA LYS A 236 12.37 0.98 9.55
C LYS A 236 12.80 1.63 10.84
N CYS A 237 14.00 2.16 10.89
CA CYS A 237 14.54 2.80 12.09
C CYS A 237 15.51 3.91 11.72
N ILE A 238 15.72 4.81 12.69
CA ILE A 238 16.80 5.78 12.65
C ILE A 238 17.93 5.21 13.51
N LEU A 239 19.13 5.19 12.95
CA LEU A 239 20.35 4.75 13.63
C LEU A 239 21.23 5.95 13.91
N PHE A 240 21.77 6.04 15.12
CA PHE A 240 22.73 7.06 15.53
C PHE A 240 24.04 6.35 15.92
N PRO A 241 25.12 6.44 15.13
CA PRO A 241 26.41 5.86 15.48
C PRO A 241 26.91 6.43 16.82
N GLN A 242 27.36 5.55 17.71
CA GLN A 242 27.82 5.93 19.06
C GLN A 242 29.35 5.97 19.17
N GLN A 243 30.05 5.62 18.13
CA GLN A 243 31.50 5.60 18.07
C GLN A 243 32.01 5.77 16.65
N SER A 244 33.23 6.30 16.52
CA SER A 244 33.91 6.42 15.23
C SER A 244 34.47 5.07 14.73
N GLY A 245 34.77 5.00 13.44
CA GLY A 245 35.32 3.82 12.79
C GLY A 245 34.27 3.01 12.03
N LYS A 246 34.62 1.78 11.70
CA LYS A 246 33.73 0.90 10.90
C LYS A 246 32.72 0.19 11.78
N LEU A 247 31.45 0.55 11.66
CA LEU A 247 30.35 -0.16 12.28
C LEU A 247 29.70 -1.12 11.26
N THR A 248 29.30 -2.30 11.73
CA THR A 248 28.73 -3.34 10.88
C THR A 248 27.38 -3.78 11.41
N ILE A 249 26.38 -3.76 10.55
CA ILE A 249 25.07 -4.35 10.80
C ILE A 249 25.12 -5.81 10.36
N THR A 250 24.75 -6.75 11.24
CA THR A 250 24.74 -8.17 10.90
C THR A 250 23.57 -8.54 10.01
N SER A 251 23.69 -9.62 9.24
CA SER A 251 22.59 -10.14 8.45
C SER A 251 21.52 -10.75 9.35
N GLY A 252 20.26 -10.61 8.96
CA GLY A 252 19.13 -11.37 9.51
C GLY A 252 18.83 -12.64 8.72
N ASN A 253 18.18 -13.62 9.36
CA ASN A 253 17.66 -14.83 8.72
C ASN A 253 16.14 -14.87 8.86
N TYR A 254 15.48 -15.33 7.80
CA TYR A 254 14.02 -15.34 7.70
C TYR A 254 13.55 -16.65 7.10
N ASP A 255 12.53 -17.24 7.69
CA ASP A 255 11.78 -18.35 7.10
C ASP A 255 10.60 -17.74 6.32
N VAL A 256 10.54 -18.04 5.02
CA VAL A 256 9.54 -17.51 4.11
C VAL A 256 8.83 -18.66 3.44
N THR A 257 7.51 -18.68 3.50
CA THR A 257 6.69 -19.65 2.77
C THR A 257 6.08 -18.95 1.56
N VAL A 258 6.42 -19.43 0.38
CA VAL A 258 5.87 -18.94 -0.90
C VAL A 258 4.82 -19.90 -1.43
N VAL A 259 3.81 -19.34 -2.12
CA VAL A 259 2.79 -20.12 -2.81
C VAL A 259 3.14 -20.17 -4.29
N GLN A 260 3.23 -21.39 -4.83
CA GLN A 260 3.35 -21.64 -6.26
C GLN A 260 2.15 -22.47 -6.73
N TYR A 261 1.80 -22.42 -8.01
CA TYR A 261 0.66 -23.16 -8.55
C TYR A 261 1.15 -24.29 -9.48
N GLU A 262 0.75 -25.53 -9.18
CA GLU A 262 1.05 -26.69 -10.02
C GLU A 262 -0.14 -27.01 -10.92
N LYS A 263 0.16 -27.29 -12.20
CA LYS A 263 -0.85 -27.81 -13.13
C LYS A 263 -0.94 -29.32 -12.94
N ILE A 264 -2.02 -29.77 -12.36
CA ILE A 264 -2.30 -31.21 -12.22
C ILE A 264 -3.39 -31.64 -13.22
N ARG A 265 -3.25 -32.84 -13.75
CA ARG A 265 -4.25 -33.41 -14.66
C ARG A 265 -5.42 -33.97 -13.84
N SER A 266 -6.61 -33.43 -14.08
CA SER A 266 -7.88 -33.92 -13.54
C SER A 266 -8.69 -34.62 -14.64
N ILE A 267 -9.75 -35.33 -14.26
CA ILE A 267 -10.72 -35.93 -15.18
C ILE A 267 -11.47 -34.86 -16.00
N PHE A 268 -11.50 -33.61 -15.54
CA PHE A 268 -12.11 -32.45 -16.22
C PHE A 268 -11.10 -31.56 -16.96
N GLY A 269 -9.84 -32.00 -17.12
CA GLY A 269 -8.77 -31.20 -17.71
C GLY A 269 -7.66 -30.87 -16.71
N TYR A 270 -6.91 -29.79 -16.99
CA TYR A 270 -5.85 -29.31 -16.09
C TYR A 270 -6.45 -28.34 -15.07
N ILE A 271 -6.15 -28.59 -13.79
CA ILE A 271 -6.46 -27.66 -12.69
C ILE A 271 -5.17 -27.13 -12.09
N GLN A 272 -5.21 -25.92 -11.53
CA GLN A 272 -4.10 -25.33 -10.81
C GLN A 272 -4.29 -25.57 -9.31
N GLN A 273 -3.28 -26.18 -8.67
CA GLN A 273 -3.27 -26.44 -7.24
C GLN A 273 -2.19 -25.61 -6.57
N PRO A 274 -2.50 -24.85 -5.49
CA PRO A 274 -1.48 -24.14 -4.74
C PRO A 274 -0.58 -25.12 -3.97
N VAL A 275 0.73 -24.88 -4.05
CA VAL A 275 1.75 -25.65 -3.33
C VAL A 275 2.62 -24.67 -2.55
N GLU A 276 2.79 -24.93 -1.26
CA GLU A 276 3.63 -24.12 -0.39
C GLU A 276 5.07 -24.62 -0.37
N LYS A 277 6.02 -23.71 -0.53
CA LYS A 277 7.46 -23.97 -0.36
C LYS A 277 8.03 -23.10 0.74
N LYS A 278 8.69 -23.75 1.71
CA LYS A 278 9.44 -23.05 2.78
C LYS A 278 10.89 -22.80 2.33
N LEU A 279 11.34 -21.60 2.52
CA LEU A 279 12.66 -21.12 2.11
C LEU A 279 13.33 -20.39 3.26
N LYS A 280 14.66 -20.53 3.37
CA LYS A 280 15.47 -19.74 4.28
C LYS A 280 16.13 -18.60 3.50
N VAL A 281 15.83 -17.38 3.88
CA VAL A 281 16.33 -16.17 3.24
C VAL A 281 17.24 -15.44 4.23
N LYS A 282 18.45 -15.08 3.76
CA LYS A 282 19.39 -14.26 4.53
C LYS A 282 19.40 -12.85 3.95
N SER A 283 19.36 -11.82 4.79
CA SER A 283 19.58 -10.45 4.31
C SER A 283 21.03 -10.23 3.89
N ASN A 284 21.25 -9.24 3.02
CA ASN A 284 22.59 -8.78 2.64
C ASN A 284 23.36 -8.21 3.83
#